data_498933417f43da4e0c026da2e7d70068
#
_entry.id   498933417f43da4e0c026da2e7d70068
#
_cell.length_a   1.000
_cell.length_b   1.000
_cell.length_c   1.000
_cell.angle_alpha   90.00
_cell.angle_beta   90.00
_cell.angle_gamma   90.00
#
_symmetry.space_group_name_H-M   'P 1'
#
loop_
_entity.id
_entity.type
_entity.pdbx_description
1 polymer ?
#
loop_
_entity_poly.entity_id
_entity_poly.type
_entity_poly.pdbx_seq_one_letter_code
_entity_poly.pdbx_strand_id
1 'polypeptide(L)'
;MPKKNIKSIYLIKSIANSRMLYLFQRAHEIFPQKKELANRYVYLAKRYAQRAKIKIPADWKKCICNKCKNFLYPGLNCRVRMHSHKGKGSHVSLTCLDCNKTTRYFIKLKNNSDNKN
;
A
#
# COMPACT_ATOMS: atom_id res chain seq x y z
N MET A 1 -26.13 12.48 -20.61
CA MET A 1 -25.50 12.61 -19.29
C MET A 1 -24.77 13.92 -19.17
N PRO A 2 -25.03 14.69 -18.12
CA PRO A 2 -24.27 15.92 -17.94
C PRO A 2 -22.80 15.62 -17.74
N LYS A 3 -21.96 16.31 -18.50
CA LYS A 3 -20.52 16.21 -18.32
C LYS A 3 -20.16 16.80 -16.96
N LYS A 4 -19.46 16.02 -16.14
CA LYS A 4 -18.97 16.50 -14.84
C LYS A 4 -17.98 17.63 -15.07
N ASN A 5 -18.16 18.71 -14.34
CA ASN A 5 -17.23 19.82 -14.34
C ASN A 5 -15.87 19.34 -13.80
N ILE A 6 -14.77 19.89 -14.35
CA ILE A 6 -13.41 19.56 -13.91
C ILE A 6 -13.25 19.81 -12.42
N LYS A 7 -13.83 20.88 -11.88
CA LYS A 7 -13.80 21.18 -10.44
C LYS A 7 -14.49 20.09 -9.62
N SER A 8 -15.61 19.56 -10.11
CA SER A 8 -16.34 18.47 -9.43
C SER A 8 -15.53 17.19 -9.42
N ILE A 9 -14.88 16.86 -10.52
CA ILE A 9 -14.01 15.67 -10.61
C ILE A 9 -12.84 15.80 -9.64
N TYR A 10 -12.20 16.95 -9.59
CA TYR A 10 -11.09 17.20 -8.66
C TYR A 10 -11.56 17.06 -7.22
N LEU A 11 -12.71 17.61 -6.88
CA LEU A 11 -13.25 17.54 -5.53
C LEU A 11 -13.57 16.10 -5.14
N ILE A 12 -14.17 15.33 -6.04
CA ILE A 12 -14.47 13.90 -5.78
C ILE A 12 -13.19 13.12 -5.52
N LYS A 13 -12.15 13.32 -6.33
CA LYS A 13 -10.88 12.64 -6.15
C LYS A 13 -10.18 13.05 -4.84
N SER A 14 -10.27 14.33 -4.49
CA SER A 14 -9.69 14.84 -3.24
C SER A 14 -10.36 14.21 -2.02
N ILE A 15 -11.68 14.15 -2.00
CA ILE A 15 -12.45 13.55 -0.91
C ILE A 15 -12.14 12.05 -0.83
N ALA A 16 -12.14 11.35 -1.96
CA ALA A 16 -11.86 9.92 -2.00
C ALA A 16 -10.44 9.61 -1.51
N ASN A 17 -9.47 10.44 -1.90
CA ASN A 17 -8.09 10.29 -1.45
C ASN A 17 -7.98 10.45 0.07
N SER A 18 -8.63 11.46 0.62
CA SER A 18 -8.63 11.68 2.08
C SER A 18 -9.23 10.50 2.84
N ARG A 19 -10.35 9.98 2.36
CA ARG A 19 -11.02 8.83 2.99
C ARG A 19 -10.20 7.56 2.85
N MET A 20 -9.59 7.34 1.68
CA MET A 20 -8.73 6.18 1.44
C MET A 20 -7.54 6.18 2.41
N LEU A 21 -6.84 7.30 2.54
CA LEU A 21 -5.71 7.41 3.44
C LEU A 21 -6.11 7.23 4.90
N TYR A 22 -7.25 7.80 5.28
CA TYR A 22 -7.80 7.62 6.62
C TYR A 22 -8.06 6.14 6.93
N LEU A 23 -8.67 5.43 5.99
CA LEU A 23 -8.98 4.01 6.18
C LEU A 23 -7.73 3.15 6.28
N PHE A 24 -6.72 3.41 5.47
CA PHE A 24 -5.44 2.70 5.56
C PHE A 24 -4.77 2.94 6.91
N GLN A 25 -4.75 4.19 7.36
CA GLN A 25 -4.16 4.53 8.65
C GLN A 25 -4.91 3.85 9.80
N ARG A 26 -6.22 3.86 9.78
CA ARG A 26 -7.04 3.18 10.80
C ARG A 26 -6.82 1.67 10.76
N ALA A 27 -6.70 1.09 9.57
CA ALA A 27 -6.41 -0.33 9.44
C ALA A 27 -5.08 -0.68 10.11
N HIS A 28 -4.07 0.12 9.88
CA HIS A 28 -2.76 -0.09 10.50
C HIS A 28 -2.83 0.00 12.03
N GLU A 29 -3.55 0.99 12.55
CA GLU A 29 -3.69 1.19 13.99
C GLU A 29 -4.45 0.05 14.67
N ILE A 30 -5.51 -0.46 14.04
CA ILE A 30 -6.40 -1.43 14.66
C ILE A 30 -5.97 -2.89 14.40
N PHE A 31 -5.09 -3.13 13.43
CA PHE A 31 -4.73 -4.48 13.01
C PHE A 31 -4.26 -5.39 14.17
N PRO A 32 -3.39 -4.94 15.09
CA PRO A 32 -2.94 -5.80 16.18
C PRO A 32 -4.07 -6.29 17.09
N GLN A 33 -5.16 -5.55 17.17
CA GLN A 33 -6.29 -5.87 18.03
C GLN A 33 -7.41 -6.58 17.28
N LYS A 34 -7.73 -6.11 16.07
CA LYS A 34 -8.83 -6.64 15.26
C LYS A 34 -8.41 -6.77 13.80
N LYS A 35 -7.82 -7.92 13.47
CA LYS A 35 -7.32 -8.21 12.12
C LYS A 35 -8.43 -8.14 11.06
N GLU A 36 -9.59 -8.73 11.34
CA GLU A 36 -10.70 -8.78 10.38
C GLU A 36 -11.24 -7.39 10.07
N LEU A 37 -11.35 -6.54 11.08
CA LEU A 37 -11.81 -5.18 10.88
C LEU A 37 -10.81 -4.36 10.07
N ALA A 38 -9.51 -4.55 10.31
CA ALA A 38 -8.47 -3.91 9.53
C ALA A 38 -8.55 -4.31 8.05
N ASN A 39 -8.73 -5.59 7.77
CA ASN A 39 -8.90 -6.08 6.41
C ASN A 39 -10.13 -5.47 5.72
N ARG A 40 -11.21 -5.28 6.46
CA ARG A 40 -12.39 -4.62 5.93
C ARG A 40 -12.14 -3.16 5.60
N TYR A 41 -11.41 -2.43 6.46
CA TYR A 41 -11.04 -1.04 6.18
C TYR A 41 -10.20 -0.94 4.91
N VAL A 42 -9.25 -1.87 4.72
CA VAL A 42 -8.43 -1.92 3.50
C VAL A 42 -9.30 -2.18 2.27
N TYR A 43 -10.25 -3.10 2.38
CA TYR A 43 -11.20 -3.36 1.29
C TYR A 43 -11.97 -2.09 0.91
N LEU A 44 -12.48 -1.37 1.90
CA LEU A 44 -13.21 -0.12 1.65
C LEU A 44 -12.31 0.95 1.04
N ALA A 45 -11.07 1.07 1.50
CA ALA A 45 -10.10 2.02 0.95
C ALA A 45 -9.86 1.73 -0.54
N LYS A 46 -9.70 0.47 -0.90
CA LYS A 46 -9.51 0.06 -2.31
C LYS A 46 -10.74 0.40 -3.15
N ARG A 47 -11.93 0.24 -2.59
CA ARG A 47 -13.17 0.60 -3.30
C ARG A 47 -13.25 2.09 -3.56
N TYR A 48 -12.86 2.94 -2.61
CA TYR A 48 -12.79 4.37 -2.85
C TYR A 48 -11.81 4.71 -3.97
N ALA A 49 -10.65 4.07 -3.98
CA ALA A 49 -9.66 4.29 -5.02
C ALA A 49 -10.19 3.88 -6.40
N GLN A 50 -10.87 2.75 -6.50
CA GLN A 50 -11.43 2.28 -7.75
C GLN A 50 -12.54 3.19 -8.27
N ARG A 51 -13.45 3.63 -7.39
CA ARG A 51 -14.58 4.47 -7.78
C ARG A 51 -14.14 5.84 -8.25
N ALA A 52 -13.14 6.42 -7.60
CA ALA A 52 -12.63 7.75 -7.96
C ALA A 52 -11.53 7.69 -9.01
N LYS A 53 -11.09 6.48 -9.41
CA LYS A 53 -9.99 6.26 -10.36
C LYS A 53 -8.70 6.94 -9.92
N ILE A 54 -8.38 6.80 -8.64
CA ILE A 54 -7.13 7.30 -8.07
C ILE A 54 -6.20 6.14 -7.75
N LYS A 55 -4.90 6.43 -7.73
CA LYS A 55 -3.89 5.42 -7.42
C LYS A 55 -3.71 5.30 -5.91
N ILE A 56 -3.52 4.06 -5.45
CA ILE A 56 -3.13 3.81 -4.07
C ILE A 56 -1.66 4.18 -3.93
N PRO A 57 -1.27 4.98 -2.91
CA PRO A 57 0.14 5.30 -2.70
C PRO A 57 0.99 4.04 -2.56
N ALA A 58 2.22 4.09 -3.07
CA ALA A 58 3.11 2.93 -3.09
C ALA A 58 3.36 2.36 -1.68
N ASP A 59 3.45 3.23 -0.68
CA ASP A 59 3.68 2.81 0.70
C ASP A 59 2.55 1.91 1.21
N TRP A 60 1.31 2.28 0.94
CA TRP A 60 0.15 1.48 1.33
C TRP A 60 -0.05 0.28 0.43
N LYS A 61 0.27 0.40 -0.86
CA LYS A 61 0.15 -0.70 -1.81
C LYS A 61 1.06 -1.87 -1.41
N LYS A 62 2.24 -1.59 -0.87
CA LYS A 62 3.15 -2.62 -0.35
C LYS A 62 2.60 -3.32 0.88
N CYS A 63 1.69 -2.69 1.60
CA CYS A 63 1.05 -3.27 2.78
C CYS A 63 -0.14 -4.17 2.46
N ILE A 64 -0.40 -4.43 1.18
CA ILE A 64 -1.51 -5.28 0.75
C ILE A 64 -0.95 -6.47 -0.01
N CYS A 65 -1.34 -7.68 0.38
CA CYS A 65 -0.92 -8.89 -0.33
C CYS A 65 -1.56 -8.94 -1.72
N ASN A 66 -0.77 -9.22 -2.74
CA ASN A 66 -1.27 -9.30 -4.10
C ASN A 66 -2.15 -10.54 -4.33
N LYS A 67 -1.97 -11.60 -3.55
CA LYS A 67 -2.68 -12.85 -3.71
C LYS A 67 -3.95 -12.91 -2.87
N CYS A 68 -3.83 -12.78 -1.55
CA CYS A 68 -4.97 -12.92 -0.65
C CYS A 68 -5.67 -11.59 -0.33
N LYS A 69 -5.08 -10.46 -0.75
CA LYS A 69 -5.62 -9.11 -0.56
C LYS A 69 -5.75 -8.67 0.90
N ASN A 70 -5.19 -9.41 1.83
CA ASN A 70 -5.17 -9.04 3.23
C ASN A 70 -4.15 -7.94 3.49
N PHE A 71 -4.40 -7.16 4.55
CA PHE A 71 -3.45 -6.15 4.99
C PHE A 71 -2.23 -6.82 5.63
N LEU A 72 -1.04 -6.37 5.26
CA LEU A 72 0.21 -6.92 5.77
C LEU A 72 0.74 -6.05 6.91
N TYR A 73 0.83 -6.63 8.10
CA TYR A 73 1.38 -5.96 9.27
C TYR A 73 2.68 -6.67 9.66
N PRO A 74 3.85 -6.03 9.50
CA PRO A 74 5.13 -6.68 9.79
C PRO A 74 5.21 -7.17 11.24
N GLY A 75 5.63 -8.40 11.40
CA GLY A 75 5.74 -9.03 12.71
C GLY A 75 4.51 -9.82 13.16
N LEU A 76 3.35 -9.60 12.54
CA LEU A 76 2.13 -10.35 12.87
C LEU A 76 1.74 -11.32 11.75
N ASN A 77 1.44 -10.80 10.56
CA ASN A 77 1.08 -11.65 9.42
C ASN A 77 2.01 -11.47 8.21
N CYS A 78 3.07 -10.74 8.38
CA CYS A 78 4.02 -10.47 7.30
C CYS A 78 5.44 -10.61 7.84
N ARG A 79 6.27 -11.33 7.12
CA ARG A 79 7.70 -11.45 7.42
C ARG A 79 8.46 -10.54 6.49
N VAL A 80 9.30 -9.69 7.07
CA VAL A 80 10.17 -8.79 6.32
C VAL A 80 11.61 -9.25 6.47
N ARG A 81 12.28 -9.51 5.36
CA ARG A 81 13.70 -9.90 5.36
C ARG A 81 14.47 -9.04 4.37
N MET A 82 15.61 -8.56 4.81
CA MET A 82 16.53 -7.82 3.94
C MET A 82 17.62 -8.77 3.43
N HIS A 83 17.87 -8.73 2.13
CA HIS A 83 18.91 -9.50 1.49
C HIS A 83 19.90 -8.58 0.82
N SER A 84 21.18 -8.81 1.07
CA SER A 84 22.27 -8.03 0.50
C SER A 84 23.11 -8.93 -0.41
N HIS A 85 23.21 -8.58 -1.70
CA HIS A 85 24.04 -9.30 -2.66
C HIS A 85 25.14 -8.40 -3.18
N LYS A 86 26.38 -8.88 -3.12
CA LYS A 86 27.52 -8.17 -3.71
C LYS A 86 27.32 -8.08 -5.22
N GLY A 87 27.31 -6.85 -5.76
CA GLY A 87 27.24 -6.59 -7.19
C GLY A 87 25.84 -6.66 -7.81
N LYS A 88 24.82 -7.11 -7.09
CA LYS A 88 23.46 -7.25 -7.63
C LYS A 88 22.42 -6.39 -6.92
N GLY A 89 22.85 -5.53 -6.00
CA GLY A 89 21.94 -4.71 -5.22
C GLY A 89 21.26 -5.48 -4.10
N SER A 90 20.66 -4.73 -3.19
CA SER A 90 19.94 -5.29 -2.06
C SER A 90 18.44 -5.32 -2.34
N HIS A 91 17.72 -6.25 -1.73
CA HIS A 91 16.27 -6.30 -1.86
C HIS A 91 15.62 -6.65 -0.52
N VAL A 92 14.36 -6.27 -0.38
CA VAL A 92 13.53 -6.61 0.77
C VAL A 92 12.49 -7.62 0.33
N SER A 93 12.37 -8.73 1.05
CA SER A 93 11.35 -9.74 0.80
C SER A 93 10.21 -9.58 1.81
N LEU A 94 8.98 -9.43 1.32
CA LEU A 94 7.78 -9.42 2.14
C LEU A 94 7.04 -10.73 1.92
N THR A 95 6.95 -11.54 2.96
CA THR A 95 6.24 -12.83 2.90
C THR A 95 4.93 -12.72 3.67
N CYS A 96 3.82 -12.92 2.97
CA CYS A 96 2.51 -13.00 3.61
C CYS A 96 2.38 -14.35 4.33
N LEU A 97 2.14 -14.33 5.63
CA LEU A 97 2.01 -15.56 6.41
C LEU A 97 0.62 -16.19 6.26
N ASP A 98 -0.35 -15.46 5.73
CA ASP A 98 -1.70 -15.99 5.49
C ASP A 98 -1.77 -16.86 4.24
N CYS A 99 -1.03 -16.51 3.18
CA CYS A 99 -1.04 -17.26 1.92
C CYS A 99 0.35 -17.69 1.44
N ASN A 100 1.39 -17.34 2.19
CA ASN A 100 2.79 -17.69 1.92
C ASN A 100 3.37 -17.09 0.63
N LYS A 101 2.72 -16.07 0.07
CA LYS A 101 3.27 -15.40 -1.10
C LYS A 101 4.39 -14.45 -0.70
N THR A 102 5.50 -14.52 -1.42
CA THR A 102 6.65 -13.63 -1.21
C THR A 102 6.74 -12.62 -2.35
N THR A 103 6.87 -11.36 -1.99
CA THR A 103 7.08 -10.26 -2.95
C THR A 103 8.42 -9.62 -2.64
N ARG A 104 9.21 -9.37 -3.68
CA ARG A 104 10.53 -8.78 -3.54
C ARG A 104 10.53 -7.34 -4.05
N TYR A 105 11.11 -6.44 -3.27
CA TYR A 105 11.27 -5.04 -3.65
C TYR A 105 12.76 -4.70 -3.65
N PHE A 106 13.27 -4.31 -4.80
CA PHE A 106 14.68 -3.95 -4.94
C PHE A 106 14.92 -2.55 -4.36
N ILE A 107 16.01 -2.42 -3.61
CA ILE A 107 16.43 -1.14 -3.06
C ILE A 107 17.33 -0.49 -4.10
N LYS A 108 16.90 0.66 -4.64
CA LYS A 108 17.73 1.44 -5.54
C LYS A 108 18.76 2.19 -4.74
N LEU A 109 20.04 1.96 -5.05
CA LEU A 109 21.10 2.78 -4.52
C LEU A 109 20.97 4.17 -5.15
N LYS A 110 20.83 5.20 -4.30
CA LYS A 110 20.89 6.58 -4.78
C LYS A 110 22.31 6.85 -5.24
N ASN A 111 22.50 7.02 -6.54
CA ASN A 111 23.75 7.51 -7.06
C ASN A 111 23.99 8.93 -6.53
N ASN A 112 25.25 9.29 -6.29
CA ASN A 112 25.60 10.63 -5.81
C ASN A 112 25.09 11.74 -6.72
N SER A 113 24.84 11.43 -7.99
CA SER A 113 24.26 12.37 -8.96
C SER A 113 22.80 12.73 -8.63
N ASP A 114 22.06 11.86 -7.96
CA ASP A 114 20.66 12.11 -7.62
C ASP A 114 20.51 13.06 -6.42
N ASN A 115 21.60 13.29 -5.68
CA ASN A 115 21.61 14.18 -4.53
C ASN A 115 22.13 15.59 -4.85
N LYS A 116 22.38 15.88 -6.12
CA LYS A 116 22.89 17.21 -6.54
C LYS A 116 21.75 18.12 -6.97
N ASN A 117 20.82 18.34 -6.11
CA ASN A 117 19.78 19.35 -6.37
C ASN A 117 19.97 20.53 -5.44
#